data_77f416489bd013b659da30066467e744
#
_entry.id   77f416489bd013b659da30066467e744
#
_cell.length_a   1.000
_cell.length_b   1.000
_cell.length_c   1.000
_cell.angle_alpha   90.00
_cell.angle_beta   90.00
_cell.angle_gamma   90.00
#
_symmetry.space_group_name_H-M   'P 1'
#
loop_
_entity.id
_entity.type
_entity.pdbx_description
1 polymer ?
#
loop_
_entity_poly.entity_id
_entity_poly.type
_entity_poly.pdbx_seq_one_letter_code
_entity_poly.pdbx_strand_id
1 'polypeptide(L)'
;MTSGWRDRLSVLVLVTSLIHAGVACADTTQSISIRGREQTLHISGAPGGIPIVLSSGDGGWFHLAPHVAEVLAAKGYYVVGFDVRSYLAGFTTAAATLQASDAAADYRILAEFARAPTGRRPILIGVSEGAGLSVLAATDPRTKADVAGVITLGLPDLNELGWRWRDAVIYVTHRLPHEPTFSTAAIVDQVAPVPLAAIHATGDEFVPVSEVEDVLRHAREPKQLWIVTAANHRFSDNLGVFDQRLAEAIAWVSDHAVR
;
A
#
# COMPACT_ATOMS: atom_id res chain seq x y z
N MET A 1 -72.65 -41.23 11.47
CA MET A 1 -71.27 -41.68 11.80
C MET A 1 -70.37 -41.36 10.62
N THR A 2 -69.71 -40.20 10.65
CA THR A 2 -68.83 -39.77 9.58
C THR A 2 -67.55 -39.25 10.20
N SER A 3 -66.48 -40.01 10.05
CA SER A 3 -65.10 -39.62 10.49
C SER A 3 -64.47 -38.75 9.47
N GLY A 4 -64.21 -37.53 9.87
CA GLY A 4 -63.40 -36.59 9.02
C GLY A 4 -61.91 -36.82 9.20
N TRP A 5 -61.22 -37.06 8.11
CA TRP A 5 -59.79 -37.10 8.00
C TRP A 5 -59.29 -35.67 7.68
N ARG A 6 -58.52 -35.13 8.58
CA ARG A 6 -57.84 -33.84 8.37
C ARG A 6 -56.44 -34.11 7.84
N ASP A 7 -56.20 -33.87 6.54
CA ASP A 7 -54.90 -33.88 5.93
C ASP A 7 -54.05 -32.71 6.48
N ARG A 8 -52.94 -33.05 7.12
CA ARG A 8 -51.90 -32.07 7.48
C ARG A 8 -50.87 -32.03 6.35
N LEU A 9 -50.92 -31.02 5.50
CA LEU A 9 -49.85 -30.69 4.59
C LEU A 9 -48.67 -30.13 5.40
N SER A 10 -47.60 -30.88 5.51
CA SER A 10 -46.31 -30.41 6.03
C SER A 10 -45.56 -29.72 4.90
N VAL A 11 -45.48 -28.41 4.97
CA VAL A 11 -44.63 -27.61 4.05
C VAL A 11 -43.19 -27.73 4.51
N LEU A 12 -42.39 -28.47 3.75
CA LEU A 12 -40.94 -28.58 3.94
C LEU A 12 -40.29 -27.32 3.33
N VAL A 13 -39.89 -26.36 4.17
CA VAL A 13 -39.10 -25.19 3.72
C VAL A 13 -37.64 -25.64 3.61
N LEU A 14 -37.19 -25.82 2.37
CA LEU A 14 -35.79 -26.07 2.07
C LEU A 14 -35.03 -24.72 2.14
N VAL A 15 -34.34 -24.48 3.24
CA VAL A 15 -33.40 -23.36 3.34
C VAL A 15 -32.11 -23.75 2.63
N THR A 16 -31.96 -23.33 1.36
CA THR A 16 -30.70 -23.44 0.64
C THR A 16 -29.75 -22.35 1.14
N SER A 17 -28.86 -22.71 2.06
CA SER A 17 -27.72 -21.88 2.44
C SER A 17 -26.77 -21.82 1.26
N LEU A 18 -26.74 -20.69 0.55
CA LEU A 18 -25.70 -20.36 -0.41
C LEU A 18 -24.40 -20.15 0.39
N ILE A 19 -23.58 -21.19 0.47
CA ILE A 19 -22.19 -21.08 0.92
C ILE A 19 -21.46 -20.31 -0.21
N HIS A 20 -21.22 -19.03 -0.03
CA HIS A 20 -20.26 -18.30 -0.83
C HIS A 20 -18.88 -18.84 -0.44
N ALA A 21 -18.40 -19.84 -1.18
CA ALA A 21 -17.01 -20.22 -1.16
C ALA A 21 -16.22 -19.01 -1.69
N GLY A 22 -15.66 -18.21 -0.78
CA GLY A 22 -14.66 -17.22 -1.13
C GLY A 22 -13.52 -17.97 -1.83
N VAL A 23 -13.36 -17.76 -3.12
CA VAL A 23 -12.18 -18.21 -3.85
C VAL A 23 -11.03 -17.42 -3.24
N ALA A 24 -10.27 -18.04 -2.34
CA ALA A 24 -8.97 -17.54 -1.94
C ALA A 24 -8.14 -17.50 -3.23
N CYS A 25 -8.01 -16.32 -3.83
CA CYS A 25 -7.15 -16.13 -4.98
C CYS A 25 -5.73 -16.30 -4.44
N ALA A 26 -5.07 -17.41 -4.82
CA ALA A 26 -3.70 -17.68 -4.42
C ALA A 26 -2.82 -16.52 -4.88
N ASP A 27 -1.88 -16.09 -4.04
CA ASP A 27 -0.85 -15.14 -4.42
C ASP A 27 -0.11 -15.65 -5.65
N THR A 28 -0.07 -14.84 -6.69
CA THR A 28 0.63 -15.14 -7.93
C THR A 28 1.64 -14.04 -8.23
N THR A 29 2.62 -14.34 -9.07
CA THR A 29 3.56 -13.33 -9.54
C THR A 29 3.34 -13.05 -11.01
N GLN A 30 3.52 -11.79 -11.40
CA GLN A 30 3.54 -11.32 -12.78
C GLN A 30 4.78 -10.46 -13.00
N SER A 31 5.26 -10.40 -14.23
CA SER A 31 6.36 -9.50 -14.60
C SER A 31 5.84 -8.34 -15.43
N ILE A 32 6.40 -7.15 -15.17
CA ILE A 32 6.26 -5.98 -16.03
C ILE A 32 7.63 -5.42 -16.36
N SER A 33 7.76 -4.77 -17.52
CA SER A 33 8.98 -4.08 -17.88
C SER A 33 8.87 -2.59 -17.54
N ILE A 34 9.76 -2.12 -16.68
CA ILE A 34 9.90 -0.70 -16.34
C ILE A 34 11.24 -0.23 -16.92
N ARG A 35 11.21 0.68 -17.87
CA ARG A 35 12.40 1.22 -18.56
C ARG A 35 13.37 0.12 -19.02
N GLY A 36 12.82 -0.98 -19.58
CA GLY A 36 13.60 -2.12 -20.10
C GLY A 36 14.14 -3.07 -19.03
N ARG A 37 13.73 -2.92 -17.75
CA ARG A 37 14.06 -3.85 -16.67
C ARG A 37 12.81 -4.56 -16.18
N GLU A 38 12.89 -5.88 -16.13
CA GLU A 38 11.81 -6.72 -15.58
C GLU A 38 11.66 -6.49 -14.07
N GLN A 39 10.42 -6.25 -13.66
CA GLN A 39 10.02 -6.12 -12.27
C GLN A 39 8.98 -7.19 -11.94
N THR A 40 9.17 -7.90 -10.83
CA THR A 40 8.20 -8.88 -10.35
C THR A 40 7.13 -8.17 -9.53
N LEU A 41 5.86 -8.42 -9.87
CA LEU A 41 4.70 -7.99 -9.11
C LEU A 41 4.10 -9.18 -8.36
N HIS A 42 3.68 -8.95 -7.12
CA HIS A 42 2.95 -9.89 -6.28
C HIS A 42 1.45 -9.59 -6.39
N ILE A 43 0.70 -10.50 -6.95
CA ILE A 43 -0.72 -10.28 -7.23
C ILE A 43 -1.57 -11.05 -6.22
N SER A 44 -2.38 -10.34 -5.47
CA SER A 44 -3.29 -10.90 -4.46
C SER A 44 -4.72 -10.38 -4.66
N GLY A 45 -5.71 -11.21 -4.41
CA GLY A 45 -7.12 -10.87 -4.57
C GLY A 45 -7.63 -10.97 -6.01
N ALA A 46 -8.92 -10.72 -6.19
CA ALA A 46 -9.58 -10.85 -7.49
C ALA A 46 -9.41 -9.58 -8.34
N PRO A 47 -9.14 -9.71 -9.66
CA PRO A 47 -8.96 -8.55 -10.56
C PRO A 47 -10.15 -7.57 -10.62
N GLY A 48 -11.36 -7.99 -10.20
CA GLY A 48 -12.54 -7.13 -10.11
C GLY A 48 -12.62 -6.26 -8.85
N GLY A 49 -11.70 -6.44 -7.90
CA GLY A 49 -11.61 -5.66 -6.65
C GLY A 49 -11.21 -4.20 -6.88
N ILE A 50 -11.31 -3.40 -5.82
CA ILE A 50 -10.75 -2.03 -5.83
C ILE A 50 -9.22 -2.17 -5.92
N PRO A 51 -8.58 -1.54 -6.92
CA PRO A 51 -7.15 -1.73 -7.13
C PRO A 51 -6.31 -0.98 -6.10
N ILE A 52 -5.27 -1.67 -5.63
CA ILE A 52 -4.24 -1.15 -4.72
C ILE A 52 -2.87 -1.39 -5.37
N VAL A 53 -2.01 -0.40 -5.39
CA VAL A 53 -0.57 -0.59 -5.58
C VAL A 53 0.07 -0.57 -4.21
N LEU A 54 0.65 -1.68 -3.79
CA LEU A 54 1.29 -1.84 -2.48
C LEU A 54 2.80 -1.95 -2.62
N SER A 55 3.51 -0.92 -2.20
CA SER A 55 4.97 -0.86 -2.24
C SER A 55 5.57 -1.30 -0.91
N SER A 56 6.52 -2.25 -0.95
CA SER A 56 7.26 -2.66 0.23
C SER A 56 8.24 -1.58 0.72
N GLY A 57 8.87 -1.80 1.88
CA GLY A 57 10.03 -1.03 2.29
C GLY A 57 11.32 -1.48 1.57
N ASP A 58 12.43 -0.85 1.93
CA ASP A 58 13.80 -1.15 1.49
C ASP A 58 14.30 -2.54 1.92
N GLY A 59 13.64 -3.18 2.89
CA GLY A 59 13.81 -4.60 3.23
C GLY A 59 13.32 -5.56 2.16
N GLY A 60 12.52 -5.12 1.19
CA GLY A 60 11.90 -5.94 0.14
C GLY A 60 10.52 -6.47 0.50
N TRP A 61 10.03 -7.43 -0.30
CA TRP A 61 8.69 -8.01 -0.12
C TRP A 61 8.64 -9.00 1.05
N PHE A 62 8.77 -8.48 2.28
CA PHE A 62 8.77 -9.25 3.53
C PHE A 62 7.94 -8.56 4.61
N HIS A 63 7.60 -9.29 5.66
CA HIS A 63 6.95 -8.80 6.88
C HIS A 63 5.62 -8.08 6.62
N LEU A 64 5.57 -6.76 6.78
CA LEU A 64 4.32 -5.99 6.75
C LEU A 64 3.66 -5.97 5.37
N ALA A 65 4.43 -5.88 4.27
CA ALA A 65 3.83 -5.77 2.94
C ALA A 65 3.03 -7.04 2.53
N PRO A 66 3.54 -8.29 2.66
CA PRO A 66 2.74 -9.49 2.45
C PRO A 66 1.52 -9.57 3.37
N HIS A 67 1.63 -9.21 4.65
CA HIS A 67 0.50 -9.18 5.58
C HIS A 67 -0.61 -8.23 5.09
N VAL A 68 -0.23 -7.01 4.71
CA VAL A 68 -1.18 -6.03 4.15
C VAL A 68 -1.85 -6.56 2.89
N ALA A 69 -1.09 -7.20 1.98
CA ALA A 69 -1.64 -7.79 0.77
C ALA A 69 -2.68 -8.87 1.07
N GLU A 70 -2.37 -9.77 2.01
CA GLU A 70 -3.29 -10.84 2.44
C GLU A 70 -4.58 -10.28 3.06
N VAL A 71 -4.44 -9.34 4.01
CA VAL A 71 -5.59 -8.70 4.68
C VAL A 71 -6.50 -7.99 3.68
N LEU A 72 -5.93 -7.27 2.72
CA LEU A 72 -6.70 -6.55 1.71
C LEU A 72 -7.34 -7.49 0.70
N ALA A 73 -6.62 -8.51 0.22
CA ALA A 73 -7.18 -9.53 -0.67
C ALA A 73 -8.36 -10.25 -0.04
N ALA A 74 -8.28 -10.61 1.25
CA ALA A 74 -9.37 -11.21 2.01
C ALA A 74 -10.60 -10.30 2.13
N LYS A 75 -10.42 -8.98 2.04
CA LYS A 75 -11.49 -7.97 2.03
C LYS A 75 -12.00 -7.62 0.62
N GLY A 76 -11.53 -8.31 -0.42
CA GLY A 76 -11.99 -8.16 -1.80
C GLY A 76 -11.29 -7.07 -2.59
N TYR A 77 -10.15 -6.56 -2.14
CA TYR A 77 -9.29 -5.66 -2.92
C TYR A 77 -8.44 -6.45 -3.93
N TYR A 78 -8.07 -5.80 -5.03
CA TYR A 78 -7.09 -6.30 -5.99
C TYR A 78 -5.75 -5.62 -5.70
N VAL A 79 -4.80 -6.39 -5.17
CA VAL A 79 -3.51 -5.87 -4.70
C VAL A 79 -2.41 -6.21 -5.70
N VAL A 80 -1.72 -5.18 -6.17
CA VAL A 80 -0.52 -5.25 -6.99
C VAL A 80 0.66 -4.86 -6.11
N GLY A 81 1.33 -5.88 -5.57
CA GLY A 81 2.49 -5.74 -4.71
C GLY A 81 3.76 -5.47 -5.49
N PHE A 82 4.58 -4.52 -5.03
CA PHE A 82 5.79 -4.05 -5.66
C PHE A 82 6.97 -4.08 -4.69
N ASP A 83 8.02 -4.81 -5.04
CA ASP A 83 9.23 -4.92 -4.23
C ASP A 83 10.16 -3.73 -4.49
N VAL A 84 10.12 -2.75 -3.58
CA VAL A 84 10.90 -1.50 -3.68
C VAL A 84 12.40 -1.76 -3.60
N ARG A 85 12.85 -2.70 -2.77
CA ARG A 85 14.28 -3.05 -2.71
C ARG A 85 14.79 -3.57 -4.04
N SER A 86 14.08 -4.52 -4.65
CA SER A 86 14.43 -5.08 -5.95
C SER A 86 14.41 -4.02 -7.04
N TYR A 87 13.45 -3.10 -6.99
CA TYR A 87 13.34 -1.97 -7.89
C TYR A 87 14.53 -1.03 -7.76
N LEU A 88 14.82 -0.51 -6.57
CA LEU A 88 15.94 0.39 -6.32
C LEU A 88 17.28 -0.26 -6.72
N ALA A 89 17.52 -1.52 -6.30
CA ALA A 89 18.72 -2.27 -6.65
C ALA A 89 18.85 -2.45 -8.16
N GLY A 90 17.74 -2.71 -8.85
CA GLY A 90 17.70 -2.91 -10.30
C GLY A 90 18.14 -1.67 -11.09
N PHE A 91 17.95 -0.47 -10.57
CA PHE A 91 18.37 0.79 -11.19
C PHE A 91 19.63 1.41 -10.57
N THR A 92 20.20 0.79 -9.55
CA THR A 92 21.44 1.26 -8.94
C THR A 92 22.65 0.60 -9.58
N THR A 93 23.55 1.43 -10.11
CA THR A 93 24.83 1.01 -10.72
C THR A 93 25.99 1.69 -10.03
N ALA A 94 27.24 1.36 -10.40
CA ALA A 94 28.41 2.05 -9.86
C ALA A 94 28.41 3.57 -10.15
N ALA A 95 27.73 4.00 -11.23
CA ALA A 95 27.77 5.38 -11.71
C ALA A 95 26.43 6.14 -11.59
N ALA A 96 25.32 5.46 -11.33
CA ALA A 96 24.00 6.08 -11.34
C ALA A 96 23.01 5.37 -10.41
N THR A 97 22.01 6.14 -9.96
CA THR A 97 20.82 5.69 -9.24
C THR A 97 19.57 6.26 -9.92
N LEU A 98 18.40 5.98 -9.37
CA LEU A 98 17.16 6.62 -9.81
C LEU A 98 17.23 8.13 -9.63
N GLN A 99 16.50 8.83 -10.49
CA GLN A 99 16.12 10.21 -10.27
C GLN A 99 14.68 10.24 -9.71
N ALA A 100 14.35 11.27 -8.93
CA ALA A 100 13.01 11.44 -8.38
C ALA A 100 11.92 11.46 -9.49
N SER A 101 12.21 12.10 -10.62
CA SER A 101 11.32 12.11 -11.80
C SER A 101 11.10 10.73 -12.41
N ASP A 102 12.13 9.86 -12.39
CA ASP A 102 12.02 8.50 -12.91
C ASP A 102 11.07 7.67 -12.04
N ALA A 103 11.26 7.73 -10.71
CA ALA A 103 10.42 7.00 -9.76
C ALA A 103 8.94 7.41 -9.90
N ALA A 104 8.66 8.71 -10.02
CA ALA A 104 7.30 9.20 -10.22
C ALA A 104 6.67 8.66 -11.53
N ALA A 105 7.44 8.61 -12.62
CA ALA A 105 6.96 8.08 -13.89
C ALA A 105 6.76 6.55 -13.86
N ASP A 106 7.64 5.83 -13.17
CA ASP A 106 7.58 4.37 -13.04
C ASP A 106 6.34 3.94 -12.22
N TYR A 107 6.00 4.67 -11.16
CA TYR A 107 4.79 4.43 -10.38
C TYR A 107 3.49 4.62 -11.19
N ARG A 108 3.50 5.49 -12.20
CA ARG A 108 2.37 5.61 -13.11
C ARG A 108 2.15 4.32 -13.91
N ILE A 109 3.22 3.63 -14.32
CA ILE A 109 3.12 2.31 -14.99
C ILE A 109 2.46 1.29 -14.04
N LEU A 110 2.83 1.29 -12.76
CA LEU A 110 2.19 0.44 -11.74
C LEU A 110 0.71 0.78 -11.56
N ALA A 111 0.37 2.07 -11.51
CA ALA A 111 -1.01 2.53 -11.37
C ALA A 111 -1.87 2.15 -12.60
N GLU A 112 -1.33 2.30 -13.80
CA GLU A 112 -1.98 1.88 -15.05
C GLU A 112 -2.20 0.35 -15.07
N PHE A 113 -1.20 -0.43 -14.65
CA PHE A 113 -1.32 -1.89 -14.54
C PHE A 113 -2.43 -2.29 -13.56
N ALA A 114 -2.44 -1.72 -12.37
CA ALA A 114 -3.44 -2.01 -11.34
C ALA A 114 -4.86 -1.58 -11.77
N ARG A 115 -4.97 -0.48 -12.51
CA ARG A 115 -6.22 0.05 -13.04
C ARG A 115 -6.82 -0.81 -14.16
N ALA A 116 -6.00 -1.46 -14.97
CA ALA A 116 -6.40 -2.11 -16.20
C ALA A 116 -7.61 -3.07 -16.06
N PRO A 117 -7.73 -3.92 -15.02
CA PRO A 117 -8.84 -4.85 -14.90
C PRO A 117 -10.21 -4.19 -14.66
N THR A 118 -10.26 -3.01 -14.00
CA THR A 118 -11.51 -2.40 -13.53
C THR A 118 -11.78 -1.01 -14.09
N GLY A 119 -10.79 -0.34 -14.65
CA GLY A 119 -10.81 1.08 -15.00
C GLY A 119 -10.80 2.03 -13.79
N ARG A 120 -10.81 1.52 -12.56
CA ARG A 120 -10.78 2.32 -11.33
C ARG A 120 -9.38 2.81 -11.03
N ARG A 121 -9.26 4.02 -10.49
CA ARG A 121 -7.99 4.56 -10.01
C ARG A 121 -7.53 3.78 -8.77
N PRO A 122 -6.28 3.29 -8.71
CA PRO A 122 -5.77 2.61 -7.54
C PRO A 122 -5.49 3.57 -6.38
N ILE A 123 -5.51 3.03 -5.16
CA ILE A 123 -4.90 3.66 -3.99
C ILE A 123 -3.44 3.20 -3.94
N LEU A 124 -2.51 4.12 -3.77
CA LEU A 124 -1.11 3.80 -3.48
C LEU A 124 -0.96 3.56 -1.98
N ILE A 125 -0.47 2.39 -1.60
CA ILE A 125 -0.11 2.08 -0.20
C ILE A 125 1.38 1.81 -0.17
N GLY A 126 2.12 2.48 0.68
CA GLY A 126 3.55 2.27 0.81
C GLY A 126 3.98 2.02 2.24
N VAL A 127 4.95 1.13 2.41
CA VAL A 127 5.60 0.83 3.69
C VAL A 127 6.98 1.47 3.69
N SER A 128 7.32 2.24 4.72
CA SER A 128 8.66 2.83 4.91
C SER A 128 9.16 3.54 3.64
N GLU A 129 10.23 3.11 3.01
CA GLU A 129 10.75 3.62 1.74
C GLU A 129 9.69 3.64 0.62
N GLY A 130 8.85 2.61 0.54
CA GLY A 130 7.72 2.58 -0.38
C GLY A 130 6.65 3.63 -0.08
N ALA A 131 6.57 4.10 1.18
CA ALA A 131 5.68 5.20 1.56
C ALA A 131 6.16 6.53 0.96
N GLY A 132 7.45 6.83 1.10
CA GLY A 132 8.06 7.99 0.50
C GLY A 132 7.94 8.00 -1.03
N LEU A 133 8.23 6.88 -1.68
CA LEU A 133 8.09 6.75 -3.14
C LEU A 133 6.62 6.91 -3.59
N SER A 134 5.65 6.43 -2.81
CA SER A 134 4.22 6.63 -3.10
C SER A 134 3.81 8.10 -2.99
N VAL A 135 4.33 8.83 -1.99
CA VAL A 135 4.16 10.28 -1.86
C VAL A 135 4.81 10.99 -3.06
N LEU A 136 6.06 10.67 -3.38
CA LEU A 136 6.77 11.25 -4.52
C LEU A 136 5.99 11.05 -5.83
N ALA A 137 5.47 9.84 -6.07
CA ALA A 137 4.64 9.55 -7.24
C ALA A 137 3.39 10.44 -7.32
N ALA A 138 2.73 10.65 -6.19
CA ALA A 138 1.53 11.50 -6.12
C ALA A 138 1.82 13.00 -6.24
N THR A 139 3.08 13.45 -6.31
CA THR A 139 3.42 14.84 -6.64
C THR A 139 3.43 15.09 -8.16
N ASP A 140 3.68 14.06 -8.97
CA ASP A 140 3.63 14.17 -10.43
C ASP A 140 2.19 14.41 -10.92
N PRO A 141 1.94 15.43 -11.74
CA PRO A 141 0.58 15.78 -12.16
C PRO A 141 -0.17 14.67 -12.92
N ARG A 142 0.55 13.82 -13.66
CA ARG A 142 -0.05 12.70 -14.43
C ARG A 142 -0.42 11.56 -13.49
N THR A 143 0.51 11.13 -12.65
CA THR A 143 0.27 10.09 -11.64
C THR A 143 -0.85 10.51 -10.68
N LYS A 144 -0.84 11.77 -10.23
CA LYS A 144 -1.89 12.36 -9.40
C LYS A 144 -3.30 12.21 -10.00
N ALA A 145 -3.43 12.40 -11.31
CA ALA A 145 -4.72 12.23 -12.00
C ALA A 145 -5.17 10.76 -12.06
N ASP A 146 -4.25 9.82 -12.00
CA ASP A 146 -4.49 8.38 -12.17
C ASP A 146 -4.65 7.61 -10.86
N VAL A 147 -4.48 8.25 -9.69
CA VAL A 147 -4.61 7.60 -8.37
C VAL A 147 -5.80 8.14 -7.59
N ALA A 148 -6.36 7.32 -6.71
CA ALA A 148 -7.48 7.69 -5.83
C ALA A 148 -7.00 8.32 -4.50
N GLY A 149 -5.81 7.98 -4.04
CA GLY A 149 -5.21 8.47 -2.82
C GLY A 149 -3.91 7.78 -2.46
N VAL A 150 -3.29 8.21 -1.37
CA VAL A 150 -2.05 7.65 -0.83
C VAL A 150 -2.25 7.27 0.62
N ILE A 151 -1.79 6.08 1.00
CA ILE A 151 -1.72 5.62 2.40
C ILE A 151 -0.27 5.26 2.69
N THR A 152 0.28 5.80 3.76
CA THR A 152 1.65 5.59 4.18
C THR A 152 1.71 4.83 5.51
N LEU A 153 2.59 3.84 5.59
CA LEU A 153 2.80 2.98 6.75
C LEU A 153 4.25 3.20 7.23
N GLY A 154 4.44 3.95 8.32
CA GLY A 154 5.76 4.32 8.82
C GLY A 154 6.53 5.22 7.83
N LEU A 155 5.99 6.39 7.50
CA LEU A 155 6.54 7.33 6.52
C LEU A 155 7.78 8.05 7.04
N PRO A 156 8.98 7.84 6.44
CA PRO A 156 10.17 8.63 6.77
C PRO A 156 10.21 9.95 6.00
N ASP A 157 10.94 10.93 6.52
CA ASP A 157 11.25 12.15 5.77
C ASP A 157 12.29 11.90 4.68
N LEU A 158 13.42 11.27 5.04
CA LEU A 158 14.48 10.98 4.07
C LEU A 158 14.26 9.61 3.43
N ASN A 159 14.16 9.59 2.10
CA ASN A 159 13.95 8.40 1.29
C ASN A 159 15.05 8.25 0.24
N GLU A 160 15.47 7.01 -0.02
CA GLU A 160 16.57 6.71 -0.92
C GLU A 160 16.12 6.57 -2.39
N LEU A 161 16.99 6.98 -3.30
CA LEU A 161 16.85 6.79 -4.76
C LEU A 161 17.81 5.72 -5.30
N GLY A 162 18.27 4.84 -4.45
CA GLY A 162 19.15 3.72 -4.80
C GLY A 162 19.25 2.72 -3.67
N TRP A 163 19.75 1.53 -3.97
CA TRP A 163 20.00 0.50 -2.97
C TRP A 163 21.21 -0.33 -3.32
N ARG A 164 22.14 -0.51 -2.35
CA ARG A 164 23.30 -1.40 -2.45
C ARG A 164 23.41 -2.29 -1.23
N TRP A 165 24.07 -3.43 -1.38
CA TRP A 165 24.29 -4.38 -0.28
C TRP A 165 24.92 -3.79 0.98
N ARG A 166 25.79 -2.79 0.83
CA ARG A 166 26.40 -2.09 1.97
C ARG A 166 25.39 -1.26 2.76
N ASP A 167 24.28 -0.89 2.15
CA ASP A 167 23.23 -0.10 2.80
C ASP A 167 22.44 -0.96 3.80
N ALA A 168 22.47 -2.30 3.66
CA ALA A 168 21.89 -3.22 4.63
C ALA A 168 22.48 -3.05 6.06
N VAL A 169 23.66 -2.44 6.20
CA VAL A 169 24.26 -2.13 7.51
C VAL A 169 23.48 -1.02 8.23
N ILE A 170 22.72 -0.19 7.52
CA ILE A 170 21.89 0.89 8.06
C ILE A 170 20.86 0.33 9.04
N TYR A 171 20.31 -0.85 8.79
CA TYR A 171 19.36 -1.52 9.69
C TYR A 171 19.93 -1.81 11.09
N VAL A 172 21.26 -1.86 11.21
CA VAL A 172 21.94 -2.10 12.49
C VAL A 172 22.52 -0.81 13.07
N THR A 173 22.89 0.12 12.22
CA THR A 173 23.65 1.31 12.64
C THR A 173 22.79 2.58 12.75
N HIS A 174 21.59 2.59 12.19
CA HIS A 174 20.68 3.75 12.09
C HIS A 174 21.38 5.01 11.53
N ARG A 175 22.36 4.82 10.65
CA ARG A 175 23.09 5.93 9.99
C ARG A 175 22.32 6.45 8.78
N LEU A 176 22.68 7.67 8.36
CA LEU A 176 22.15 8.25 7.14
C LEU A 176 22.53 7.41 5.91
N PRO A 177 21.64 7.31 4.92
CA PRO A 177 21.91 6.64 3.66
C PRO A 177 23.13 7.22 2.93
N HIS A 178 23.79 6.37 2.17
CA HIS A 178 24.91 6.81 1.29
C HIS A 178 24.45 7.10 -0.14
N GLU A 179 23.23 6.67 -0.48
CA GLU A 179 22.65 6.90 -1.81
C GLU A 179 21.99 8.29 -1.87
N PRO A 180 21.74 8.85 -3.07
CA PRO A 180 20.94 10.07 -3.20
C PRO A 180 19.57 9.89 -2.55
N THR A 181 19.13 10.92 -1.84
CA THR A 181 17.85 10.93 -1.11
C THR A 181 16.98 12.08 -1.55
N PHE A 182 15.69 12.00 -1.22
CA PHE A 182 14.77 13.13 -1.26
C PHE A 182 14.06 13.27 0.09
N SER A 183 13.61 14.48 0.42
CA SER A 183 12.83 14.77 1.62
C SER A 183 11.35 14.75 1.29
N THR A 184 10.59 13.92 1.99
CA THR A 184 9.12 13.88 1.89
C THR A 184 8.51 15.20 2.37
N ALA A 185 9.02 15.80 3.45
CA ALA A 185 8.53 17.09 3.96
C ALA A 185 8.68 18.21 2.93
N ALA A 186 9.72 18.17 2.09
CA ALA A 186 9.95 19.17 1.06
C ALA A 186 8.99 19.09 -0.14
N ILE A 187 8.28 17.96 -0.32
CA ILE A 187 7.45 17.73 -1.51
C ILE A 187 5.98 17.41 -1.19
N VAL A 188 5.65 17.05 0.05
CA VAL A 188 4.35 16.52 0.43
C VAL A 188 3.19 17.51 0.22
N ASP A 189 3.45 18.81 0.25
CA ASP A 189 2.46 19.85 -0.04
C ASP A 189 1.92 19.76 -1.47
N GLN A 190 2.69 19.15 -2.38
CA GLN A 190 2.33 18.96 -3.77
C GLN A 190 1.39 17.77 -4.00
N VAL A 191 1.15 16.92 -3.01
CA VAL A 191 0.22 15.78 -3.12
C VAL A 191 -1.22 16.24 -3.29
N ALA A 192 -1.61 17.31 -2.60
CA ALA A 192 -2.97 17.84 -2.71
C ALA A 192 -3.38 18.13 -4.16
N PRO A 193 -4.65 17.88 -4.53
CA PRO A 193 -5.80 17.50 -3.69
C PRO A 193 -6.00 15.98 -3.49
N VAL A 194 -5.00 15.15 -3.80
CA VAL A 194 -5.06 13.70 -3.55
C VAL A 194 -5.05 13.47 -2.03
N PRO A 195 -6.00 12.69 -1.47
CA PRO A 195 -6.03 12.42 -0.04
C PRO A 195 -4.80 11.62 0.41
N LEU A 196 -4.18 12.09 1.49
CA LEU A 196 -3.00 11.49 2.10
C LEU A 196 -3.34 10.98 3.51
N ALA A 197 -3.31 9.69 3.70
CA ALA A 197 -3.49 9.01 4.99
C ALA A 197 -2.14 8.49 5.49
N ALA A 198 -1.86 8.61 6.78
CA ALA A 198 -0.67 8.03 7.39
C ALA A 198 -1.05 7.18 8.60
N ILE A 199 -0.44 5.99 8.72
CA ILE A 199 -0.54 5.10 9.88
C ILE A 199 0.87 4.91 10.43
N HIS A 200 1.03 5.15 11.73
CA HIS A 200 2.34 5.16 12.37
C HIS A 200 2.34 4.47 13.73
N ALA A 201 3.43 3.76 14.06
CA ALA A 201 3.59 3.07 15.34
C ALA A 201 4.20 3.99 16.41
N THR A 202 3.73 3.91 17.65
CA THR A 202 4.29 4.71 18.76
C THR A 202 5.74 4.36 19.09
N GLY A 203 6.12 3.10 18.89
CA GLY A 203 7.46 2.58 19.19
C GLY A 203 8.28 2.28 17.93
N ASP A 204 8.05 3.03 16.85
CA ASP A 204 8.81 2.89 15.63
C ASP A 204 10.29 3.21 15.88
N GLU A 205 11.15 2.20 15.70
CA GLU A 205 12.58 2.28 15.98
C GLU A 205 13.38 2.98 14.87
N PHE A 206 12.77 3.18 13.70
CA PHE A 206 13.42 3.82 12.54
C PHE A 206 12.93 5.25 12.32
N VAL A 207 11.62 5.46 12.46
CA VAL A 207 10.97 6.74 12.20
C VAL A 207 10.22 7.19 13.46
N PRO A 208 10.72 8.18 14.21
CA PRO A 208 10.02 8.72 15.36
C PRO A 208 8.66 9.32 14.98
N VAL A 209 7.66 9.23 15.88
CA VAL A 209 6.34 9.84 15.67
C VAL A 209 6.44 11.33 15.31
N SER A 210 7.35 12.05 15.96
CA SER A 210 7.60 13.46 15.70
C SER A 210 8.02 13.76 14.26
N GLU A 211 8.68 12.81 13.58
CA GLU A 211 9.09 12.96 12.19
C GLU A 211 7.89 12.89 11.23
N VAL A 212 7.02 11.88 11.38
CA VAL A 212 5.81 11.80 10.56
C VAL A 212 4.85 12.96 10.84
N GLU A 213 4.75 13.43 12.08
CA GLU A 213 3.99 14.62 12.42
C GLU A 213 4.55 15.88 11.75
N ASP A 214 5.88 15.97 11.65
CA ASP A 214 6.56 17.06 10.95
C ASP A 214 6.29 17.03 9.45
N VAL A 215 6.45 15.88 8.81
CA VAL A 215 6.10 15.69 7.40
C VAL A 215 4.65 16.12 7.15
N LEU A 216 3.71 15.63 7.96
CA LEU A 216 2.30 15.93 7.76
C LEU A 216 1.93 17.41 8.06
N ARG A 217 2.69 18.12 8.86
CA ARG A 217 2.50 19.59 9.02
C ARG A 217 2.71 20.33 7.70
N HIS A 218 3.62 19.88 6.85
CA HIS A 218 3.87 20.45 5.52
C HIS A 218 2.83 20.01 4.48
N ALA A 219 2.14 18.89 4.67
CA ALA A 219 1.09 18.45 3.75
C ALA A 219 -0.12 19.38 3.79
N ARG A 220 -0.79 19.56 2.64
CA ARG A 220 -2.08 20.25 2.51
C ARG A 220 -3.23 19.26 2.67
N GLU A 221 -4.43 19.78 2.94
CA GLU A 221 -5.65 18.96 2.99
C GLU A 221 -6.02 18.39 1.59
N PRO A 222 -6.68 17.20 1.54
CA PRO A 222 -7.08 16.37 2.69
C PRO A 222 -5.96 15.46 3.19
N LYS A 223 -5.73 15.45 4.50
CA LYS A 223 -4.73 14.59 5.17
C LYS A 223 -5.24 14.05 6.49
N GLN A 224 -4.77 12.86 6.88
CA GLN A 224 -5.14 12.24 8.16
C GLN A 224 -4.00 11.38 8.71
N LEU A 225 -3.80 11.42 10.03
CA LEU A 225 -2.83 10.59 10.76
C LEU A 225 -3.55 9.68 11.75
N TRP A 226 -3.20 8.40 11.75
CA TRP A 226 -3.54 7.42 12.77
C TRP A 226 -2.27 6.94 13.47
N ILE A 227 -2.25 7.08 14.79
CA ILE A 227 -1.19 6.51 15.62
C ILE A 227 -1.69 5.19 16.21
N VAL A 228 -0.90 4.15 16.04
CA VAL A 228 -1.13 2.80 16.60
C VAL A 228 -0.14 2.59 17.73
N THR A 229 -0.63 2.21 18.91
CA THR A 229 0.23 1.77 19.99
C THR A 229 0.85 0.42 19.61
N ALA A 230 2.07 0.44 19.14
CA ALA A 230 2.85 -0.73 18.75
C ALA A 230 4.34 -0.51 19.06
N ALA A 231 5.05 -1.59 19.35
CA ALA A 231 6.41 -1.56 19.83
C ALA A 231 7.47 -1.40 18.73
N ASN A 232 7.09 -1.50 17.46
CA ASN A 232 8.05 -1.45 16.35
C ASN A 232 7.41 -0.98 15.04
N HIS A 233 8.25 -0.63 14.08
CA HIS A 233 7.91 -0.18 12.73
C HIS A 233 6.96 -1.12 11.95
N ARG A 234 6.93 -2.40 12.30
CA ARG A 234 6.14 -3.45 11.63
C ARG A 234 4.80 -3.71 12.30
N PHE A 235 4.47 -3.02 13.37
CA PHE A 235 3.25 -3.22 14.17
C PHE A 235 3.07 -4.66 14.68
N SER A 236 4.16 -5.43 14.80
CA SER A 236 4.11 -6.89 14.95
C SER A 236 3.46 -7.38 16.25
N ASP A 237 3.42 -6.56 17.29
CA ASP A 237 2.77 -6.82 18.57
C ASP A 237 1.32 -6.34 18.62
N ASN A 238 0.83 -5.62 17.59
CA ASN A 238 -0.54 -5.08 17.56
C ASN A 238 -1.16 -5.04 16.16
N LEU A 239 -0.97 -6.10 15.38
CA LEU A 239 -1.50 -6.22 14.01
C LEU A 239 -3.03 -6.07 13.94
N GLY A 240 -3.77 -6.52 14.96
CA GLY A 240 -5.24 -6.39 14.94
C GLY A 240 -5.72 -4.93 14.95
N VAL A 241 -5.08 -4.06 15.74
CA VAL A 241 -5.39 -2.61 15.73
C VAL A 241 -4.87 -1.97 14.44
N PHE A 242 -3.70 -2.37 13.97
CA PHE A 242 -3.17 -1.92 12.69
C PHE A 242 -4.15 -2.21 11.53
N ASP A 243 -4.66 -3.44 11.42
CA ASP A 243 -5.61 -3.86 10.37
C ASP A 243 -6.92 -3.07 10.43
N GLN A 244 -7.38 -2.72 11.64
CA GLN A 244 -8.53 -1.84 11.81
C GLN A 244 -8.22 -0.44 11.28
N ARG A 245 -7.07 0.16 11.64
CA ARG A 245 -6.66 1.49 11.15
C ARG A 245 -6.44 1.53 9.64
N LEU A 246 -5.90 0.43 9.08
CA LEU A 246 -5.76 0.30 7.63
C LEU A 246 -7.12 0.34 6.94
N ALA A 247 -8.12 -0.38 7.47
CA ALA A 247 -9.48 -0.35 6.93
C ALA A 247 -10.12 1.05 7.04
N GLU A 248 -9.95 1.74 8.17
CA GLU A 248 -10.40 3.12 8.37
C GLU A 248 -9.72 4.09 7.40
N ALA A 249 -8.41 3.98 7.20
CA ALA A 249 -7.65 4.81 6.27
C ALA A 249 -8.10 4.62 4.82
N ILE A 250 -8.36 3.39 4.39
CA ILE A 250 -8.88 3.10 3.05
C ILE A 250 -10.29 3.70 2.86
N ALA A 251 -11.16 3.55 3.84
CA ALA A 251 -12.50 4.16 3.80
C ALA A 251 -12.39 5.68 3.71
N TRP A 252 -11.57 6.29 4.56
CA TRP A 252 -11.36 7.73 4.56
C TRP A 252 -10.79 8.25 3.23
N VAL A 253 -9.79 7.58 2.66
CA VAL A 253 -9.23 7.90 1.34
C VAL A 253 -10.31 7.81 0.27
N SER A 254 -11.13 6.76 0.30
CA SER A 254 -12.20 6.56 -0.68
C SER A 254 -13.27 7.66 -0.62
N ASP A 255 -13.59 8.15 0.57
CA ASP A 255 -14.57 9.22 0.78
C ASP A 255 -14.04 10.59 0.34
N HIS A 256 -12.72 10.80 0.37
CA HIS A 256 -12.05 12.06 0.00
C HIS A 256 -11.45 12.04 -1.41
N ALA A 257 -11.53 10.90 -2.12
CA ALA A 257 -11.00 10.79 -3.47
C ALA A 257 -11.66 11.80 -4.42
N VAL A 258 -10.85 12.58 -5.12
CA VAL A 258 -11.35 13.53 -6.13
C VAL A 258 -12.04 12.74 -7.25
N ARG A 259 -13.28 13.10 -7.57
CA ARG A 259 -14.10 12.44 -8.60
C ARG A 259 -13.66 12.83 -10.00
#